data_0fb5e752354d9d08214bd2c2c913f004
#
_entry.id   0fb5e752354d9d08214bd2c2c913f004
#
_cell.length_a   1.000
_cell.length_b   1.000
_cell.length_c   1.000
_cell.angle_alpha   90.00
_cell.angle_beta   90.00
_cell.angle_gamma   90.00
#
_symmetry.space_group_name_H-M   'P 1'
#
loop_
_entity.id
_entity.type
_entity.pdbx_description
1 polymer ?
#
loop_
_entity_poly.entity_id
_entity_poly.type
_entity_poly.pdbx_seq_one_letter_code
_entity_poly.pdbx_strand_id
1 'polypeptide(L)'
;ADAILLMLSVLTDAEYRTLAAEAHRWNLDILTEVITETEVARAINLGANIFGINNRNLHDLSIDLTRTPTLARHIPDDAVIISESGIRNNATVRTLKPYVHGFLVGSQLTSQPSIDYAARELIYGTTKICGLTSPATAQAARAAGATHGGLIFEQASPRAITSTTARTIIAAEPGLKF
;
A
#
# COMPACT_ATOMS: atom_id res chain seq x y z
N ALA A 1 -8.85 17.17 -5.92
CA ALA A 1 -7.79 16.18 -6.20
C ALA A 1 -6.45 16.87 -6.01
N ASP A 2 -5.44 16.15 -5.56
CA ASP A 2 -4.10 16.68 -5.33
C ASP A 2 -3.13 16.20 -6.44
N ALA A 3 -3.52 15.18 -7.18
CA ALA A 3 -2.76 14.63 -8.31
C ALA A 3 -3.68 14.08 -9.41
N ILE A 4 -3.10 13.94 -10.61
CA ILE A 4 -3.71 13.22 -11.74
C ILE A 4 -2.80 12.06 -12.18
N LEU A 5 -3.39 11.05 -12.82
CA LEU A 5 -2.68 9.94 -13.47
C LEU A 5 -2.59 10.20 -14.98
N LEU A 6 -1.39 10.16 -15.55
CA LEU A 6 -1.15 10.21 -17.00
C LEU A 6 -0.45 8.93 -17.46
N MET A 7 -1.14 8.16 -18.30
CA MET A 7 -0.69 6.85 -18.77
C MET A 7 0.03 6.95 -20.11
N LEU A 8 1.34 6.69 -20.16
CA LEU A 8 2.13 6.78 -21.40
C LEU A 8 1.81 5.66 -22.40
N SER A 9 1.18 4.58 -21.95
CA SER A 9 0.71 3.50 -22.83
C SER A 9 -0.41 3.93 -23.78
N VAL A 10 -1.15 5.01 -23.47
CA VAL A 10 -2.28 5.50 -24.28
C VAL A 10 -2.14 6.93 -24.75
N LEU A 11 -1.23 7.72 -24.17
CA LEU A 11 -1.03 9.13 -24.51
C LEU A 11 0.15 9.29 -25.48
N THR A 12 -0.03 10.16 -26.48
CA THR A 12 1.08 10.72 -27.23
C THR A 12 1.83 11.76 -26.39
N ASP A 13 3.07 12.10 -26.78
CA ASP A 13 3.87 13.11 -26.08
C ASP A 13 3.22 14.50 -26.13
N ALA A 14 2.50 14.82 -27.20
CA ALA A 14 1.79 16.10 -27.34
C ALA A 14 0.58 16.18 -26.38
N GLU A 15 -0.20 15.10 -26.27
CA GLU A 15 -1.32 15.00 -25.32
C GLU A 15 -0.81 15.06 -23.89
N TYR A 16 0.26 14.32 -23.57
CA TYR A 16 0.87 14.36 -22.23
C TYR A 16 1.27 15.78 -21.85
N ARG A 17 2.00 16.52 -22.72
CA ARG A 17 2.41 17.91 -22.43
C ARG A 17 1.21 18.83 -22.22
N THR A 18 0.15 18.66 -23.01
CA THR A 18 -1.07 19.46 -22.89
C THR A 18 -1.75 19.23 -21.54
N LEU A 19 -1.91 17.97 -21.15
CA LEU A 19 -2.54 17.59 -19.87
C LEU A 19 -1.65 17.98 -18.68
N ALA A 20 -0.34 17.79 -18.79
CA ALA A 20 0.63 18.19 -17.76
C ALA A 20 0.61 19.72 -17.53
N ALA A 21 0.56 20.53 -18.59
CA ALA A 21 0.45 21.97 -18.47
C ALA A 21 -0.83 22.38 -17.74
N GLU A 22 -1.95 21.72 -18.04
CA GLU A 22 -3.21 21.98 -17.35
C GLU A 22 -3.17 21.55 -15.88
N ALA A 23 -2.58 20.38 -15.57
CA ALA A 23 -2.39 19.94 -14.18
C ALA A 23 -1.59 20.96 -13.36
N HIS A 24 -0.49 21.45 -13.93
CA HIS A 24 0.34 22.47 -13.27
C HIS A 24 -0.42 23.79 -13.03
N ARG A 25 -1.32 24.21 -13.93
CA ARG A 25 -2.19 25.38 -13.70
C ARG A 25 -3.07 25.24 -12.45
N TRP A 26 -3.42 24.01 -12.10
CA TRP A 26 -4.24 23.68 -10.93
C TRP A 26 -3.42 23.24 -9.72
N ASN A 27 -2.08 23.35 -9.76
CA ASN A 27 -1.16 22.87 -8.74
C ASN A 27 -1.38 21.39 -8.38
N LEU A 28 -1.64 20.55 -9.40
CA LEU A 28 -1.78 19.11 -9.23
C LEU A 28 -0.45 18.43 -9.51
N ASP A 29 -0.10 17.43 -8.70
CA ASP A 29 0.96 16.50 -9.01
C ASP A 29 0.58 15.58 -10.18
N ILE A 30 1.57 15.03 -10.88
CA ILE A 30 1.36 14.14 -12.01
C ILE A 30 2.02 12.81 -11.73
N LEU A 31 1.21 11.77 -11.51
CA LEU A 31 1.66 10.40 -11.49
C LEU A 31 1.74 9.89 -12.93
N THR A 32 2.96 9.73 -13.45
CA THR A 32 3.20 9.27 -14.82
C THR A 32 3.33 7.75 -14.84
N GLU A 33 2.31 7.08 -15.35
CA GLU A 33 2.26 5.62 -15.42
C GLU A 33 3.09 5.09 -16.57
N VAL A 34 3.94 4.09 -16.28
CA VAL A 34 4.84 3.40 -17.22
C VAL A 34 4.78 1.88 -17.01
N ILE A 35 4.90 1.13 -18.13
CA ILE A 35 4.93 -0.34 -18.12
C ILE A 35 6.14 -0.92 -18.88
N THR A 36 6.92 -0.09 -19.58
CA THR A 36 8.08 -0.49 -20.36
C THR A 36 9.27 0.45 -20.15
N GLU A 37 10.48 -0.01 -20.46
CA GLU A 37 11.70 0.83 -20.43
C GLU A 37 11.61 1.99 -21.42
N THR A 38 10.99 1.77 -22.58
CA THR A 38 10.76 2.83 -23.56
C THR A 38 9.87 3.94 -22.99
N GLU A 39 8.82 3.57 -22.25
CA GLU A 39 7.95 4.55 -21.59
C GLU A 39 8.67 5.27 -20.45
N VAL A 40 9.55 4.60 -19.70
CA VAL A 40 10.40 5.26 -18.68
C VAL A 40 11.28 6.33 -19.36
N ALA A 41 11.96 5.99 -20.46
CA ALA A 41 12.77 6.96 -21.20
C ALA A 41 11.94 8.13 -21.74
N ARG A 42 10.72 7.87 -22.26
CA ARG A 42 9.78 8.92 -22.67
C ARG A 42 9.36 9.81 -21.51
N ALA A 43 9.02 9.21 -20.35
CA ALA A 43 8.61 9.94 -19.14
C ALA A 43 9.73 10.91 -18.70
N ILE A 44 10.98 10.45 -18.67
CA ILE A 44 12.15 11.27 -18.33
C ILE A 44 12.27 12.45 -19.30
N ASN A 45 12.17 12.21 -20.61
CA ASN A 45 12.23 13.25 -21.64
C ASN A 45 11.06 14.24 -21.58
N LEU A 46 9.94 13.83 -20.99
CA LEU A 46 8.75 14.67 -20.76
C LEU A 46 8.81 15.44 -19.44
N GLY A 47 9.85 15.22 -18.63
CA GLY A 47 10.06 15.92 -17.36
C GLY A 47 9.27 15.33 -16.19
N ALA A 48 8.87 14.05 -16.26
CA ALA A 48 8.21 13.38 -15.15
C ALA A 48 9.13 13.29 -13.93
N ASN A 49 8.56 13.54 -12.75
CA ASN A 49 9.24 13.44 -11.45
C ASN A 49 8.56 12.47 -10.47
N ILE A 50 7.35 12.02 -10.79
CA ILE A 50 6.63 10.96 -10.07
C ILE A 50 6.24 9.87 -11.06
N PHE A 51 6.79 8.67 -10.87
CA PHE A 51 6.61 7.53 -11.76
C PHE A 51 5.72 6.48 -11.10
N GLY A 52 4.68 6.06 -11.82
CA GLY A 52 3.84 4.91 -11.48
C GLY A 52 4.28 3.70 -12.29
N ILE A 53 4.93 2.72 -11.66
CA ILE A 53 5.27 1.47 -12.35
C ILE A 53 4.08 0.51 -12.22
N ASN A 54 3.33 0.34 -13.31
CA ASN A 54 2.17 -0.54 -13.30
C ASN A 54 2.59 -1.99 -13.62
N ASN A 55 2.49 -2.86 -12.61
CA ASN A 55 2.78 -4.29 -12.78
C ASN A 55 1.72 -5.03 -13.61
N ARG A 56 0.59 -4.38 -13.91
CA ARG A 56 -0.43 -4.95 -14.78
C ARG A 56 -0.19 -4.55 -16.23
N ASN A 57 -0.17 -5.53 -17.12
CA ASN A 57 -0.26 -5.27 -18.55
C ASN A 57 -1.72 -4.92 -18.90
N LEU A 58 -1.93 -3.77 -19.51
CA LEU A 58 -3.28 -3.29 -19.84
C LEU A 58 -3.90 -3.99 -21.06
N HIS A 59 -3.12 -4.73 -21.84
CA HIS A 59 -3.62 -5.46 -23.02
C HIS A 59 -4.22 -6.82 -22.66
N ASP A 60 -3.58 -7.56 -21.72
CA ASP A 60 -3.97 -8.93 -21.35
C ASP A 60 -4.33 -9.07 -19.86
N LEU A 61 -4.22 -7.99 -19.09
CA LEU A 61 -4.46 -7.88 -17.65
C LEU A 61 -3.56 -8.78 -16.79
N SER A 62 -2.52 -9.37 -17.35
CA SER A 62 -1.51 -10.13 -16.60
C SER A 62 -0.76 -9.24 -15.62
N ILE A 63 -0.29 -9.85 -14.51
CA ILE A 63 0.49 -9.15 -13.48
C ILE A 63 1.90 -9.74 -13.43
N ASP A 64 2.89 -8.86 -13.54
CA ASP A 64 4.29 -9.18 -13.40
C ASP A 64 4.96 -8.25 -12.39
N LEU A 65 5.17 -8.75 -11.16
CA LEU A 65 5.81 -7.98 -10.09
C LEU A 65 7.31 -7.74 -10.30
N THR A 66 7.94 -8.45 -11.24
CA THR A 66 9.36 -8.23 -11.59
C THR A 66 9.56 -6.93 -12.37
N ARG A 67 8.49 -6.37 -12.93
CA ARG A 67 8.52 -5.09 -13.65
C ARG A 67 8.97 -3.94 -12.75
N THR A 68 8.47 -3.86 -11.52
CA THR A 68 8.87 -2.80 -10.58
C THR A 68 10.39 -2.73 -10.37
N PRO A 69 11.11 -3.77 -9.93
CA PRO A 69 12.57 -3.70 -9.76
C PRO A 69 13.32 -3.55 -11.08
N THR A 70 12.75 -4.02 -12.20
CA THR A 70 13.38 -3.87 -13.51
C THR A 70 13.34 -2.42 -14.00
N LEU A 71 12.19 -1.76 -13.92
CA LEU A 71 12.04 -0.39 -14.41
C LEU A 71 12.61 0.64 -13.43
N ALA A 72 12.52 0.41 -12.12
CA ALA A 72 13.00 1.35 -11.11
C ALA A 72 14.47 1.75 -11.28
N ARG A 73 15.31 0.82 -11.76
CA ARG A 73 16.75 1.09 -12.00
C ARG A 73 17.04 2.06 -13.14
N HIS A 74 16.05 2.36 -13.97
CA HIS A 74 16.18 3.28 -15.11
C HIS A 74 15.60 4.67 -14.80
N ILE A 75 14.96 4.83 -13.64
CA ILE A 75 14.35 6.07 -13.16
C ILE A 75 15.41 6.87 -12.37
N PRO A 76 15.50 8.20 -12.53
CA PRO A 76 16.43 9.04 -11.79
C PRO A 76 16.26 8.92 -10.27
N ASP A 77 17.37 8.99 -9.52
CA ASP A 77 17.40 8.80 -8.05
C ASP A 77 16.61 9.87 -7.27
N ASP A 78 16.40 11.05 -7.86
CA ASP A 78 15.65 12.16 -7.28
C ASP A 78 14.15 12.10 -7.58
N ALA A 79 13.70 11.14 -8.40
CA ALA A 79 12.29 10.94 -8.72
C ALA A 79 11.57 10.09 -7.67
N VAL A 80 10.27 10.32 -7.52
CA VAL A 80 9.40 9.48 -6.69
C VAL A 80 8.89 8.29 -7.50
N ILE A 81 9.00 7.09 -6.95
CA ILE A 81 8.56 5.86 -7.60
C ILE A 81 7.43 5.22 -6.79
N ILE A 82 6.31 4.96 -7.46
CA ILE A 82 5.12 4.27 -6.91
C ILE A 82 4.95 2.96 -7.66
N SER A 83 4.82 1.83 -6.95
CA SER A 83 4.46 0.54 -7.56
C SER A 83 2.96 0.35 -7.54
N GLU A 84 2.40 -0.05 -8.68
CA GLU A 84 0.97 -0.19 -8.87
C GLU A 84 0.59 -1.59 -9.33
N SER A 85 -0.60 -2.02 -8.97
CA SER A 85 -1.19 -3.32 -9.31
C SER A 85 -0.46 -4.53 -8.75
N GLY A 86 -1.21 -5.56 -8.40
CA GLY A 86 -0.66 -6.84 -7.93
C GLY A 86 -0.20 -6.84 -6.47
N ILE A 87 -0.33 -5.74 -5.74
CA ILE A 87 0.07 -5.64 -4.33
C ILE A 87 -1.04 -6.26 -3.46
N ARG A 88 -0.86 -7.52 -3.05
CA ARG A 88 -1.90 -8.34 -2.41
C ARG A 88 -1.66 -8.64 -0.93
N ASN A 89 -0.42 -8.57 -0.48
CA ASN A 89 -0.05 -8.93 0.89
C ASN A 89 1.25 -8.23 1.32
N ASN A 90 1.55 -8.29 2.61
CA ASN A 90 2.75 -7.70 3.19
C ASN A 90 4.06 -8.26 2.62
N ALA A 91 4.11 -9.53 2.24
CA ALA A 91 5.31 -10.11 1.64
C ALA A 91 5.65 -9.42 0.32
N THR A 92 4.65 -9.16 -0.54
CA THR A 92 4.84 -8.38 -1.78
C THR A 92 5.33 -6.97 -1.48
N VAL A 93 4.73 -6.28 -0.49
CA VAL A 93 5.18 -4.94 -0.06
C VAL A 93 6.65 -4.97 0.36
N ARG A 94 7.04 -5.94 1.21
CA ARG A 94 8.44 -6.08 1.67
C ARG A 94 9.43 -6.36 0.55
N THR A 95 9.03 -7.16 -0.43
CA THR A 95 9.87 -7.48 -1.60
C THR A 95 10.11 -6.26 -2.49
N LEU A 96 9.08 -5.43 -2.70
CA LEU A 96 9.16 -4.29 -3.62
C LEU A 96 9.62 -2.98 -2.94
N LYS A 97 9.45 -2.87 -1.62
CA LYS A 97 9.81 -1.65 -0.86
C LYS A 97 11.23 -1.11 -1.12
N PRO A 98 12.28 -1.94 -1.33
CA PRO A 98 13.62 -1.41 -1.62
C PRO A 98 13.73 -0.62 -2.93
N TYR A 99 12.76 -0.73 -3.82
CA TYR A 99 12.80 -0.14 -5.15
C TYR A 99 11.85 1.04 -5.33
N VAL A 100 10.98 1.33 -4.34
CA VAL A 100 9.90 2.31 -4.47
C VAL A 100 9.70 3.14 -3.21
N HIS A 101 9.11 4.31 -3.37
CA HIS A 101 8.75 5.22 -2.28
C HIS A 101 7.34 4.94 -1.73
N GLY A 102 6.47 4.33 -2.53
CA GLY A 102 5.10 4.04 -2.14
C GLY A 102 4.41 3.00 -3.03
N PHE A 103 3.16 2.72 -2.68
CA PHE A 103 2.32 1.75 -3.37
C PHE A 103 0.94 2.34 -3.64
N LEU A 104 0.41 2.13 -4.85
CA LEU A 104 -0.98 2.40 -5.17
C LEU A 104 -1.76 1.09 -5.14
N VAL A 105 -2.69 0.98 -4.19
CA VAL A 105 -3.43 -0.26 -3.93
C VAL A 105 -4.94 0.02 -3.91
N GLY A 106 -5.65 -0.55 -4.86
CA GLY A 106 -7.11 -0.43 -4.98
C GLY A 106 -7.84 -1.67 -4.49
N SER A 107 -8.10 -2.61 -5.37
CA SER A 107 -8.99 -3.75 -5.16
C SER A 107 -8.66 -4.60 -3.93
N GLN A 108 -7.37 -4.75 -3.57
CA GLN A 108 -6.98 -5.49 -2.36
C GLN A 108 -7.56 -4.87 -1.08
N LEU A 109 -7.74 -3.57 -1.04
CA LEU A 109 -8.30 -2.86 0.11
C LEU A 109 -9.82 -2.74 0.00
N THR A 110 -10.32 -2.30 -1.15
CA THR A 110 -11.75 -1.97 -1.34
C THR A 110 -12.67 -3.20 -1.42
N SER A 111 -12.13 -4.38 -1.75
CA SER A 111 -12.89 -5.64 -1.73
C SER A 111 -13.02 -6.26 -0.34
N GLN A 112 -12.38 -5.70 0.69
CA GLN A 112 -12.40 -6.26 2.03
C GLN A 112 -13.52 -5.66 2.89
N PRO A 113 -14.10 -6.42 3.83
CA PRO A 113 -15.15 -5.91 4.72
C PRO A 113 -14.67 -4.74 5.60
N SER A 114 -13.37 -4.68 5.91
CA SER A 114 -12.74 -3.60 6.68
C SER A 114 -11.49 -3.12 5.96
N ILE A 115 -11.56 -1.94 5.37
CA ILE A 115 -10.43 -1.30 4.67
C ILE A 115 -9.29 -0.99 5.65
N ASP A 116 -9.61 -0.48 6.85
CA ASP A 116 -8.59 -0.21 7.89
C ASP A 116 -7.81 -1.48 8.24
N TYR A 117 -8.50 -2.58 8.50
CA TYR A 117 -7.84 -3.85 8.81
C TYR A 117 -6.99 -4.36 7.64
N ALA A 118 -7.51 -4.33 6.42
CA ALA A 118 -6.79 -4.75 5.22
C ALA A 118 -5.53 -3.90 4.97
N ALA A 119 -5.62 -2.59 5.16
CA ALA A 119 -4.48 -1.69 5.04
C ALA A 119 -3.42 -1.97 6.10
N ARG A 120 -3.81 -2.20 7.35
CA ARG A 120 -2.88 -2.56 8.44
C ARG A 120 -2.18 -3.89 8.16
N GLU A 121 -2.93 -4.91 7.73
CA GLU A 121 -2.37 -6.21 7.38
C GLU A 121 -1.38 -6.11 6.20
N LEU A 122 -1.67 -5.24 5.24
CA LEU A 122 -0.78 -4.97 4.11
C LEU A 122 0.52 -4.27 4.57
N ILE A 123 0.42 -3.29 5.47
CA ILE A 123 1.56 -2.48 5.94
C ILE A 123 2.42 -3.26 6.94
N TYR A 124 1.80 -3.85 7.96
CA TYR A 124 2.49 -4.44 9.12
C TYR A 124 2.62 -5.97 9.04
N GLY A 125 1.86 -6.61 8.14
CA GLY A 125 1.70 -8.06 8.11
C GLY A 125 0.76 -8.57 9.21
N THR A 126 0.63 -9.90 9.30
CA THR A 126 -0.16 -10.55 10.33
C THR A 126 0.67 -10.66 11.61
N THR A 127 0.42 -9.76 12.55
CA THR A 127 1.12 -9.72 13.85
C THR A 127 0.13 -9.93 14.98
N LYS A 128 0.41 -10.91 15.85
CA LYS A 128 -0.39 -11.21 17.04
C LYS A 128 0.36 -10.84 18.32
N ILE A 129 -0.28 -10.06 19.19
CA ILE A 129 0.20 -9.81 20.55
C ILE A 129 -0.62 -10.69 21.51
N CYS A 130 0.05 -11.60 22.22
CA CYS A 130 -0.59 -12.59 23.08
C CYS A 130 -0.60 -12.14 24.56
N GLY A 131 -1.72 -12.42 25.27
CA GLY A 131 -1.86 -12.17 26.70
C GLY A 131 -2.23 -10.73 27.02
N LEU A 132 -3.13 -10.15 26.25
CA LEU A 132 -3.73 -8.85 26.54
C LEU A 132 -4.66 -8.97 27.75
N THR A 133 -4.48 -8.11 28.76
CA THR A 133 -5.18 -8.21 30.04
C THR A 133 -6.10 -7.01 30.32
N SER A 134 -6.08 -5.98 29.49
CA SER A 134 -6.90 -4.78 29.64
C SER A 134 -7.22 -4.10 28.31
N PRO A 135 -8.24 -3.23 28.23
CA PRO A 135 -8.48 -2.35 27.08
C PRO A 135 -7.26 -1.56 26.67
N ALA A 136 -6.53 -0.98 27.63
CA ALA A 136 -5.35 -0.17 27.34
C ALA A 136 -4.24 -0.99 26.65
N THR A 137 -4.02 -2.26 27.06
CA THR A 137 -3.03 -3.11 26.40
C THR A 137 -3.46 -3.51 24.98
N ALA A 138 -4.76 -3.68 24.72
CA ALA A 138 -5.28 -3.95 23.39
C ALA A 138 -5.10 -2.73 22.46
N GLN A 139 -5.44 -1.54 22.94
CA GLN A 139 -5.23 -0.28 22.19
C GLN A 139 -3.76 -0.02 21.91
N ALA A 140 -2.88 -0.24 22.89
CA ALA A 140 -1.44 -0.13 22.69
C ALA A 140 -0.91 -1.14 21.66
N ALA A 141 -1.37 -2.39 21.70
CA ALA A 141 -1.03 -3.42 20.73
C ALA A 141 -1.44 -3.00 19.30
N ARG A 142 -2.67 -2.47 19.14
CA ARG A 142 -3.14 -1.96 17.86
C ARG A 142 -2.31 -0.75 17.39
N ALA A 143 -2.04 0.19 18.26
CA ALA A 143 -1.21 1.36 17.94
C ALA A 143 0.20 0.96 17.47
N ALA A 144 0.76 -0.12 18.04
CA ALA A 144 2.04 -0.70 17.63
C ALA A 144 1.99 -1.51 16.32
N GLY A 145 0.83 -1.61 15.64
CA GLY A 145 0.70 -2.29 14.35
C GLY A 145 0.16 -3.72 14.42
N ALA A 146 -0.21 -4.23 15.60
CA ALA A 146 -0.82 -5.56 15.70
C ALA A 146 -2.15 -5.64 14.92
N THR A 147 -2.37 -6.79 14.30
CA THR A 147 -3.62 -7.15 13.62
C THR A 147 -4.47 -8.10 14.43
N HIS A 148 -3.84 -8.85 15.37
CA HIS A 148 -4.50 -9.82 16.23
C HIS A 148 -4.16 -9.60 17.70
N GLY A 149 -5.18 -9.75 18.57
CA GLY A 149 -5.05 -9.80 20.02
C GLY A 149 -5.22 -11.24 20.54
N GLY A 150 -4.37 -11.67 21.46
CA GLY A 150 -4.49 -12.96 22.11
C GLY A 150 -4.95 -12.80 23.56
N LEU A 151 -6.00 -13.52 23.94
CA LEU A 151 -6.56 -13.58 25.29
C LEU A 151 -6.26 -14.95 25.89
N ILE A 152 -5.86 -14.98 27.17
CA ILE A 152 -5.49 -16.23 27.87
C ILE A 152 -6.52 -16.52 28.95
N PHE A 153 -7.09 -17.71 28.87
CA PHE A 153 -8.06 -18.21 29.84
C PHE A 153 -7.49 -19.31 30.76
N GLU A 154 -6.25 -19.75 30.52
CA GLU A 154 -5.57 -20.74 31.34
C GLU A 154 -5.28 -20.17 32.74
N GLN A 155 -5.89 -20.76 33.76
CA GLN A 155 -5.87 -20.26 35.13
C GLN A 155 -4.44 -20.16 35.73
N ALA A 156 -3.55 -21.04 35.33
CA ALA A 156 -2.16 -21.03 35.79
C ALA A 156 -1.32 -19.89 35.18
N SER A 157 -1.84 -19.21 34.19
CA SER A 157 -1.11 -18.13 33.51
C SER A 157 -1.21 -16.83 34.34
N PRO A 158 -0.10 -16.11 34.58
CA PRO A 158 -0.14 -14.76 35.18
C PRO A 158 -0.88 -13.73 34.33
N ARG A 159 -1.21 -14.06 33.08
CA ARG A 159 -1.98 -13.24 32.14
C ARG A 159 -3.39 -13.76 31.91
N ALA A 160 -3.87 -14.67 32.80
CA ALA A 160 -5.22 -15.18 32.70
C ALA A 160 -6.26 -14.07 32.94
N ILE A 161 -7.31 -14.08 32.14
CA ILE A 161 -8.45 -13.16 32.29
C ILE A 161 -9.78 -13.92 32.33
N THR A 162 -10.81 -13.26 32.86
CA THR A 162 -12.17 -13.78 32.83
C THR A 162 -12.84 -13.52 31.46
N SER A 163 -13.91 -14.27 31.17
CA SER A 163 -14.73 -14.03 29.98
C SER A 163 -15.37 -12.62 29.98
N THR A 164 -15.64 -12.06 31.17
CA THR A 164 -16.15 -10.68 31.30
C THR A 164 -15.09 -9.67 30.90
N THR A 165 -13.87 -9.82 31.42
CA THR A 165 -12.73 -8.97 31.03
C THR A 165 -12.44 -9.08 29.52
N ALA A 166 -12.49 -10.29 28.94
CA ALA A 166 -12.32 -10.51 27.52
C ALA A 166 -13.33 -9.73 26.69
N ARG A 167 -14.62 -9.78 27.04
CA ARG A 167 -15.67 -8.99 26.35
C ARG A 167 -15.41 -7.49 26.41
N THR A 168 -14.97 -6.99 27.58
CA THR A 168 -14.61 -5.58 27.75
C THR A 168 -13.44 -5.18 26.85
N ILE A 169 -12.39 -6.02 26.74
CA ILE A 169 -11.23 -5.79 25.87
C ILE A 169 -11.65 -5.76 24.41
N ILE A 170 -12.42 -6.75 23.95
CA ILE A 170 -12.90 -6.86 22.54
C ILE A 170 -13.77 -5.64 22.18
N ALA A 171 -14.67 -5.23 23.07
CA ALA A 171 -15.55 -4.08 22.85
C ALA A 171 -14.76 -2.76 22.78
N ALA A 172 -13.69 -2.63 23.54
CA ALA A 172 -12.87 -1.42 23.59
C ALA A 172 -11.91 -1.27 22.39
N GLU A 173 -11.56 -2.38 21.72
CA GLU A 173 -10.66 -2.36 20.57
C GLU A 173 -11.16 -3.28 19.45
N PRO A 174 -12.23 -2.88 18.73
CA PRO A 174 -12.82 -3.69 17.66
C PRO A 174 -11.93 -3.76 16.39
N GLY A 175 -10.86 -2.99 16.34
CA GLY A 175 -9.90 -3.00 15.24
C GLY A 175 -8.89 -4.14 15.28
N LEU A 176 -8.87 -4.95 16.35
CA LEU A 176 -8.11 -6.20 16.43
C LEU A 176 -9.02 -7.41 16.18
N LYS A 177 -8.48 -8.45 15.55
CA LYS A 177 -9.07 -9.81 15.60
C LYS A 177 -8.59 -10.53 16.87
N PHE A 178 -9.49 -11.21 17.57
CA PHE A 178 -9.19 -11.92 18.82
C PHE A 178 -9.36 -13.43 18.66
#